data_aae406272cc4a903664e935a69ca84ed
#
_entry.id   aae406272cc4a903664e935a69ca84ed
#
_cell.length_a   1.000
_cell.length_b   1.000
_cell.length_c   1.000
_cell.angle_alpha   90.00
_cell.angle_beta   90.00
_cell.angle_gamma   90.00
#
_symmetry.space_group_name_H-M   'P 1'
#
loop_
_entity.id
_entity.type
_entity.pdbx_description
1 polymer ?
#
loop_
_entity_poly.entity_id
_entity_poly.type
_entity_poly.pdbx_seq_one_letter_code
_entity_poly.pdbx_strand_id
1 'polypeptide(L)'
;SMDDTAAVRRIDGGNFSACCEADGRRLQPIVDPSLIFSYDLSLKRPVGFEERPLKELLLEEQMTQNLLPCSFYGITRTLAPGGSVTLYELIGQVENKQLLKEYFAEKKDAAYFEAKKREADELAEALTDGIRTRTASAAFDAYCRYTYMDNVLRGGYPMQLGNNKIFYVYSRKHGDLERDYNYFSMLPEFYSQGNGNFRDVNQNRRCDTFFAPFVGRKNIQEFYSLIQLDGYNPLGVEKLTYRLSKERAKKLLADVKEEQRRALLDFATKPFTPGALCRKFGEVFGDTWDETLFIRVIDFAEEMVNGSFGEGYWSDHWTYNLDLILDYLSVFPEQEK
;
A
#
# COMPACT_ATOMS: atom_id res chain seq x y z
N SER A 1 8.99 -9.63 27.85
CA SER A 1 9.69 -10.34 26.80
C SER A 1 11.18 -10.22 27.05
N MET A 2 11.92 -11.31 26.92
CA MET A 2 13.37 -11.32 27.11
C MET A 2 14.15 -10.79 25.90
N ASP A 3 13.46 -10.25 24.90
CA ASP A 3 14.05 -9.75 23.66
C ASP A 3 14.08 -8.22 23.58
N ASP A 4 14.20 -7.57 24.75
CA ASP A 4 14.41 -6.14 24.78
C ASP A 4 15.82 -5.85 24.25
N THR A 5 15.90 -5.53 22.95
CA THR A 5 17.15 -5.12 22.34
C THR A 5 17.44 -3.68 22.74
N ALA A 6 18.56 -3.45 23.38
CA ALA A 6 19.04 -2.10 23.70
C ALA A 6 19.34 -1.21 22.48
N ALA A 7 19.03 -1.68 21.28
CA ALA A 7 19.25 -0.94 20.05
C ALA A 7 18.15 0.09 19.81
N VAL A 8 18.47 1.36 19.92
CA VAL A 8 17.60 2.47 19.54
C VAL A 8 17.69 2.68 18.03
N ARG A 9 16.59 2.48 17.32
CA ARG A 9 16.51 2.78 15.89
C ARG A 9 15.87 4.15 15.70
N ARG A 10 16.58 5.03 15.01
CA ARG A 10 16.02 6.32 14.56
C ARG A 10 15.10 6.09 13.39
N ILE A 11 13.90 6.67 13.45
CA ILE A 11 12.91 6.70 12.36
C ILE A 11 12.78 8.16 11.94
N ASP A 12 13.14 8.47 10.67
CA ASP A 12 13.04 9.82 10.12
C ASP A 12 11.70 10.07 9.44
N GLY A 13 11.00 9.03 9.02
CA GLY A 13 9.68 9.07 8.40
C GLY A 13 8.54 9.07 9.40
N GLY A 14 7.34 9.31 8.90
CA GLY A 14 6.12 9.25 9.70
C GLY A 14 4.87 9.65 8.94
N ASN A 15 3.74 9.57 9.64
CA ASN A 15 2.48 10.05 9.11
C ASN A 15 2.42 11.57 9.20
N PHE A 16 1.72 12.19 8.27
CA PHE A 16 1.45 13.62 8.29
C PHE A 16 -0.03 13.90 8.01
N SER A 17 -0.48 15.05 8.49
CA SER A 17 -1.75 15.66 8.12
C SER A 17 -1.50 17.13 7.77
N ALA A 18 -2.22 17.65 6.79
CA ALA A 18 -2.22 19.05 6.40
C ALA A 18 -3.59 19.44 5.85
N CYS A 19 -4.04 20.63 6.15
CA CYS A 19 -5.29 21.17 5.64
C CYS A 19 -5.05 22.47 4.87
N CYS A 20 -5.74 22.63 3.73
CA CYS A 20 -5.63 23.78 2.86
C CYS A 20 -7.00 24.38 2.57
N GLU A 21 -7.04 25.69 2.39
CA GLU A 21 -8.18 26.37 1.75
C GLU A 21 -8.15 26.18 0.23
N ALA A 22 -9.22 26.53 -0.44
CA ALA A 22 -9.36 26.39 -1.89
C ALA A 22 -8.28 27.10 -2.72
N ASP A 23 -7.69 28.15 -2.19
CA ASP A 23 -6.57 28.89 -2.80
C ASP A 23 -5.19 28.23 -2.55
N GLY A 24 -5.14 27.11 -1.83
CA GLY A 24 -3.92 26.38 -1.47
C GLY A 24 -3.22 26.91 -0.23
N ARG A 25 -3.75 27.89 0.47
CA ARG A 25 -3.21 28.38 1.73
C ARG A 25 -3.38 27.33 2.82
N ARG A 26 -2.28 26.88 3.40
CA ARG A 26 -2.28 25.91 4.49
C ARG A 26 -2.78 26.54 5.80
N LEU A 27 -3.58 25.80 6.53
CA LEU A 27 -4.04 26.15 7.86
C LEU A 27 -3.02 25.69 8.91
N GLN A 28 -2.94 26.44 9.99
CA GLN A 28 -2.14 26.07 11.15
C GLN A 28 -2.84 24.94 11.90
N PRO A 29 -2.15 23.81 12.20
CA PRO A 29 -2.73 22.73 12.97
C PRO A 29 -2.75 23.02 14.47
N ILE A 30 -3.74 22.47 15.16
CA ILE A 30 -3.72 22.25 16.60
C ILE A 30 -3.46 20.77 16.80
N VAL A 31 -2.29 20.44 17.36
CA VAL A 31 -1.82 19.06 17.53
C VAL A 31 -1.92 18.56 18.97
N ASP A 32 -2.07 19.49 19.91
CA ASP A 32 -2.26 19.19 21.33
C ASP A 32 -3.76 19.03 21.65
N PRO A 33 -4.23 17.80 21.93
CA PRO A 33 -5.65 17.59 22.21
C PRO A 33 -6.14 18.32 23.45
N SER A 34 -5.25 18.65 24.40
CA SER A 34 -5.66 19.37 25.62
C SER A 34 -6.16 20.77 25.35
N LEU A 35 -5.71 21.42 24.28
CA LEU A 35 -6.22 22.73 23.86
C LEU A 35 -7.67 22.67 23.40
N ILE A 36 -8.06 21.56 22.77
CA ILE A 36 -9.43 21.37 22.23
C ILE A 36 -10.37 20.83 23.31
N PHE A 37 -9.93 19.79 24.04
CA PHE A 37 -10.79 19.04 24.96
C PHE A 37 -10.68 19.53 26.42
N SER A 38 -9.61 20.29 26.77
CA SER A 38 -9.37 20.82 28.11
C SER A 38 -9.45 19.71 29.16
N TYR A 39 -10.37 19.79 30.11
CA TYR A 39 -10.56 18.81 31.18
C TYR A 39 -11.39 17.59 30.76
N ASP A 40 -11.97 17.55 29.55
CA ASP A 40 -12.69 16.36 29.08
C ASP A 40 -11.74 15.29 28.54
N LEU A 41 -11.23 14.43 29.44
CA LEU A 41 -10.36 13.32 29.09
C LEU A 41 -11.07 12.21 28.31
N SER A 42 -12.40 12.26 28.19
CA SER A 42 -13.15 11.33 27.35
C SER A 42 -13.13 11.68 25.87
N LEU A 43 -12.62 12.85 25.50
CA LEU A 43 -12.54 13.41 24.17
C LEU A 43 -13.90 13.51 23.44
N LYS A 44 -14.99 13.60 24.21
CA LYS A 44 -16.36 13.68 23.67
C LYS A 44 -16.83 15.11 23.47
N ARG A 45 -16.34 16.02 24.30
CA ARG A 45 -16.74 17.42 24.26
C ARG A 45 -15.53 18.34 24.08
N PRO A 46 -15.48 19.14 23.02
CA PRO A 46 -14.37 20.05 22.78
C PRO A 46 -14.46 21.33 23.64
N VAL A 47 -14.36 21.16 24.95
CA VAL A 47 -14.58 22.23 25.95
C VAL A 47 -13.70 23.44 25.69
N GLY A 48 -12.41 23.23 25.40
CA GLY A 48 -11.48 24.32 25.12
C GLY A 48 -11.89 25.14 23.89
N PHE A 49 -12.41 24.49 22.87
CA PHE A 49 -12.93 25.16 21.66
C PHE A 49 -14.28 25.85 21.91
N GLU A 50 -15.13 25.32 22.77
CA GLU A 50 -16.41 25.95 23.14
C GLU A 50 -16.22 27.20 23.99
N GLU A 51 -15.22 27.22 24.88
CA GLU A 51 -15.00 28.27 25.86
C GLU A 51 -14.03 29.37 25.38
N ARG A 52 -13.23 29.11 24.35
CA ARG A 52 -12.16 30.00 23.88
C ARG A 52 -12.24 30.29 22.38
N PRO A 53 -11.99 31.53 21.96
CA PRO A 53 -11.91 31.87 20.53
C PRO A 53 -10.79 31.08 19.83
N LEU A 54 -11.05 30.61 18.61
CA LEU A 54 -10.06 29.89 17.79
C LEU A 54 -8.72 30.62 17.68
N LYS A 55 -8.74 31.93 17.56
CA LYS A 55 -7.53 32.78 17.47
C LYS A 55 -6.63 32.62 18.71
N GLU A 56 -7.18 32.47 19.88
CA GLU A 56 -6.41 32.26 21.11
C GLU A 56 -5.82 30.87 21.14
N LEU A 57 -6.60 29.84 20.77
CA LEU A 57 -6.12 28.45 20.72
C LEU A 57 -4.95 28.30 19.76
N LEU A 58 -4.97 29.01 18.61
CA LEU A 58 -3.89 28.95 17.63
C LEU A 58 -2.60 29.67 18.07
N LEU A 59 -2.67 30.54 19.07
CA LEU A 59 -1.51 31.25 19.63
C LEU A 59 -0.88 30.56 20.84
N GLU A 60 -1.56 29.56 21.40
CA GLU A 60 -1.05 28.82 22.54
C GLU A 60 0.17 27.98 22.18
N GLU A 61 1.06 27.82 23.15
CA GLU A 61 2.14 26.86 23.07
C GLU A 61 1.58 25.45 23.13
N GLN A 62 1.92 24.64 22.13
CA GLN A 62 1.40 23.27 21.99
C GLN A 62 2.44 22.24 22.45
N MET A 63 1.99 21.29 23.21
CA MET A 63 2.80 20.11 23.53
C MET A 63 2.93 19.22 22.26
N THR A 64 4.16 18.99 21.81
CA THR A 64 4.45 18.25 20.58
C THR A 64 5.22 16.95 20.83
N GLN A 65 5.47 16.60 22.09
CA GLN A 65 6.23 15.43 22.51
C GLN A 65 5.53 14.70 23.64
N ASN A 66 5.76 13.40 23.74
CA ASN A 66 5.24 12.53 24.82
C ASN A 66 3.71 12.51 24.97
N LEU A 67 2.98 12.78 23.88
CA LEU A 67 1.54 12.62 23.83
C LEU A 67 1.10 12.09 22.46
N LEU A 68 -0.08 11.50 22.40
CA LEU A 68 -0.72 11.15 21.13
C LEU A 68 -1.24 12.44 20.49
N PRO A 69 -0.72 12.87 19.33
CA PRO A 69 -1.15 14.10 18.70
C PRO A 69 -2.55 13.99 18.10
N CYS A 70 -3.26 15.10 18.04
CA CYS A 70 -4.42 15.27 17.18
C CYS A 70 -4.07 16.11 15.93
N SER A 71 -5.03 16.25 15.01
CA SER A 71 -4.87 17.14 13.85
C SER A 71 -6.17 17.90 13.62
N PHE A 72 -6.33 19.01 14.36
CA PHE A 72 -7.46 19.91 14.18
C PHE A 72 -7.01 21.13 13.39
N TYR A 73 -7.88 21.56 12.48
CA TYR A 73 -7.71 22.76 11.68
C TYR A 73 -8.95 23.64 11.82
N GLY A 74 -8.76 24.93 12.04
CA GLY A 74 -9.86 25.84 12.24
C GLY A 74 -9.77 27.06 11.36
N ILE A 75 -10.93 27.55 10.92
CA ILE A 75 -11.11 28.84 10.28
C ILE A 75 -12.30 29.59 10.86
N THR A 76 -12.25 30.90 10.79
CA THR A 76 -13.40 31.76 11.08
C THR A 76 -13.80 32.48 9.79
N ARG A 77 -15.05 32.31 9.37
CA ARG A 77 -15.62 32.92 8.16
C ARG A 77 -17.04 33.41 8.39
N THR A 78 -17.37 34.53 7.82
CA THR A 78 -18.76 35.00 7.69
C THR A 78 -19.27 34.55 6.33
N LEU A 79 -20.33 33.76 6.29
CA LEU A 79 -20.94 33.30 5.07
C LEU A 79 -22.22 34.05 4.78
N ALA A 80 -22.41 34.48 3.54
CA ALA A 80 -23.69 35.01 3.06
C ALA A 80 -24.72 33.84 2.98
N PRO A 81 -26.02 34.11 2.95
CA PRO A 81 -27.03 33.08 2.73
C PRO A 81 -26.75 32.29 1.44
N GLY A 82 -26.69 30.94 1.54
CA GLY A 82 -26.30 30.05 0.45
C GLY A 82 -24.80 29.96 0.17
N GLY A 83 -23.97 30.73 0.90
CA GLY A 83 -22.50 30.67 0.80
C GLY A 83 -21.95 29.39 1.40
N SER A 84 -20.81 28.90 0.89
CA SER A 84 -20.09 27.76 1.38
C SER A 84 -18.60 28.03 1.48
N VAL A 85 -17.91 27.24 2.29
CA VAL A 85 -16.45 27.17 2.34
C VAL A 85 -16.01 25.71 2.21
N THR A 86 -14.97 25.48 1.44
CA THR A 86 -14.39 24.15 1.24
C THR A 86 -12.99 24.13 1.81
N LEU A 87 -12.71 23.10 2.61
CA LEU A 87 -11.39 22.76 3.13
C LEU A 87 -10.98 21.44 2.54
N TYR A 88 -9.69 21.32 2.23
CA TYR A 88 -9.10 20.11 1.71
C TYR A 88 -8.07 19.59 2.72
N GLU A 89 -8.20 18.33 3.11
CA GLU A 89 -7.27 17.68 4.02
C GLU A 89 -6.47 16.62 3.29
N LEU A 90 -5.17 16.58 3.58
CA LEU A 90 -4.23 15.58 3.13
C LEU A 90 -3.72 14.80 4.34
N ILE A 91 -3.89 13.48 4.28
CA ILE A 91 -3.33 12.55 5.25
C ILE A 91 -2.45 11.59 4.48
N GLY A 92 -1.25 11.34 4.97
CA GLY A 92 -0.31 10.47 4.28
C GLY A 92 0.84 10.02 5.14
N GLN A 93 1.77 9.31 4.51
CA GLN A 93 3.03 8.88 5.08
C GLN A 93 4.17 9.36 4.20
N VAL A 94 5.30 9.69 4.81
CA VAL A 94 6.49 10.15 4.12
C VAL A 94 7.74 9.55 4.78
N GLU A 95 8.76 9.24 3.98
CA GLU A 95 10.01 8.63 4.47
C GLU A 95 10.88 9.60 5.27
N ASN A 96 10.81 10.89 4.96
CA ASN A 96 11.57 11.92 5.66
C ASN A 96 10.95 13.32 5.48
N LYS A 97 11.37 14.25 6.34
CA LYS A 97 10.87 15.63 6.33
C LYS A 97 11.24 16.41 5.06
N GLN A 98 12.32 16.07 4.37
CA GLN A 98 12.73 16.76 3.17
C GLN A 98 11.76 16.49 2.02
N LEU A 99 11.38 15.24 1.79
CA LEU A 99 10.37 14.87 0.81
C LEU A 99 9.02 15.56 1.08
N LEU A 100 8.64 15.70 2.36
CA LEU A 100 7.43 16.42 2.72
C LEU A 100 7.48 17.90 2.34
N LYS A 101 8.64 18.55 2.54
CA LYS A 101 8.85 19.94 2.14
C LYS A 101 8.78 20.11 0.63
N GLU A 102 9.41 19.22 -0.12
CA GLU A 102 9.39 19.18 -1.58
C GLU A 102 7.97 18.99 -2.11
N TYR A 103 7.23 18.04 -1.55
CA TYR A 103 5.82 17.82 -1.91
C TYR A 103 4.96 19.06 -1.71
N PHE A 104 5.17 19.80 -0.63
CA PHE A 104 4.44 21.05 -0.34
C PHE A 104 5.09 22.31 -0.93
N ALA A 105 6.20 22.21 -1.66
CA ALA A 105 6.72 23.33 -2.45
C ALA A 105 5.80 23.67 -3.62
N GLU A 106 5.13 22.67 -4.17
CA GLU A 106 4.05 22.87 -5.14
C GLU A 106 2.75 23.25 -4.44
N LYS A 107 2.02 24.16 -5.07
CA LYS A 107 0.73 24.59 -4.56
C LYS A 107 -0.31 23.47 -4.60
N LYS A 108 -0.96 23.22 -3.48
CA LYS A 108 -2.04 22.24 -3.35
C LYS A 108 -3.37 22.99 -3.18
N ASP A 109 -3.94 23.47 -4.27
CA ASP A 109 -5.20 24.21 -4.30
C ASP A 109 -6.39 23.34 -4.75
N ALA A 110 -7.56 23.95 -4.89
CA ALA A 110 -8.77 23.24 -5.32
C ALA A 110 -8.58 22.47 -6.63
N ALA A 111 -7.84 23.03 -7.61
CA ALA A 111 -7.61 22.38 -8.89
C ALA A 111 -6.79 21.08 -8.72
N TYR A 112 -5.80 21.09 -7.82
CA TYR A 112 -5.04 19.90 -7.48
C TYR A 112 -5.95 18.80 -6.90
N PHE A 113 -6.79 19.13 -5.93
CA PHE A 113 -7.67 18.14 -5.28
C PHE A 113 -8.74 17.58 -6.23
N GLU A 114 -9.33 18.45 -7.05
CA GLU A 114 -10.29 18.02 -8.07
C GLU A 114 -9.65 17.13 -9.16
N ALA A 115 -8.38 17.39 -9.50
CA ALA A 115 -7.63 16.52 -10.40
C ALA A 115 -7.40 15.15 -9.74
N LYS A 116 -6.97 15.11 -8.48
CA LYS A 116 -6.77 13.84 -7.74
C LYS A 116 -8.05 13.05 -7.56
N LYS A 117 -9.18 13.73 -7.35
CA LYS A 117 -10.48 13.08 -7.31
C LYS A 117 -10.82 12.40 -8.66
N ARG A 118 -10.63 13.12 -9.78
CA ARG A 118 -10.86 12.54 -11.12
C ARG A 118 -9.95 11.35 -11.38
N GLU A 119 -8.65 11.44 -11.07
CA GLU A 119 -7.70 10.33 -11.21
C GLU A 119 -8.16 9.09 -10.41
N ALA A 120 -8.67 9.29 -9.19
CA ALA A 120 -9.19 8.20 -8.37
C ALA A 120 -10.45 7.57 -8.96
N ASP A 121 -11.40 8.40 -9.46
CA ASP A 121 -12.61 7.92 -10.12
C ASP A 121 -12.26 7.14 -11.41
N GLU A 122 -11.35 7.66 -12.23
CA GLU A 122 -10.87 7.01 -13.47
C GLU A 122 -10.15 5.69 -13.18
N LEU A 123 -9.34 5.63 -12.13
CA LEU A 123 -8.68 4.39 -11.69
C LEU A 123 -9.72 3.33 -11.26
N ALA A 124 -10.73 3.72 -10.50
CA ALA A 124 -11.79 2.82 -10.08
C ALA A 124 -12.59 2.28 -11.28
N GLU A 125 -12.87 3.13 -12.29
CA GLU A 125 -13.48 2.72 -13.54
C GLU A 125 -12.59 1.71 -14.30
N ALA A 126 -11.32 2.01 -14.46
CA ALA A 126 -10.36 1.16 -15.18
C ALA A 126 -10.20 -0.21 -14.52
N LEU A 127 -10.06 -0.26 -13.18
CA LEU A 127 -9.95 -1.52 -12.43
C LEU A 127 -11.18 -2.43 -12.58
N THR A 128 -12.37 -1.85 -12.78
CA THR A 128 -13.63 -2.59 -12.84
C THR A 128 -14.21 -2.72 -14.25
N ASP A 129 -13.50 -2.27 -15.28
CA ASP A 129 -14.00 -2.30 -16.65
C ASP A 129 -14.24 -3.72 -17.17
N GLY A 130 -13.38 -4.66 -16.80
CA GLY A 130 -13.46 -6.08 -17.22
C GLY A 130 -14.75 -6.80 -16.80
N ILE A 131 -15.47 -6.28 -15.80
CA ILE A 131 -16.75 -6.86 -15.32
C ILE A 131 -17.92 -5.92 -15.53
N ARG A 132 -17.79 -4.92 -16.37
CA ARG A 132 -18.86 -3.96 -16.63
C ARG A 132 -20.10 -4.65 -17.19
N THR A 133 -21.19 -4.58 -16.48
CA THR A 133 -22.52 -5.08 -16.91
C THR A 133 -23.43 -3.91 -17.27
N ARG A 134 -24.42 -4.20 -18.11
CA ARG A 134 -25.51 -3.27 -18.43
C ARG A 134 -26.80 -4.03 -18.50
N THR A 135 -27.49 -4.11 -17.38
CA THR A 135 -28.74 -4.85 -17.24
C THR A 135 -29.94 -3.90 -17.05
N ALA A 136 -31.13 -4.48 -16.85
CA ALA A 136 -32.29 -3.70 -16.48
C ALA A 136 -32.24 -3.14 -15.04
N SER A 137 -31.28 -3.59 -14.24
CA SER A 137 -31.11 -3.18 -12.85
C SER A 137 -29.78 -2.44 -12.66
N ALA A 138 -29.82 -1.12 -12.59
CA ALA A 138 -28.64 -0.31 -12.29
C ALA A 138 -28.01 -0.66 -10.92
N ALA A 139 -28.83 -1.12 -9.96
CA ALA A 139 -28.34 -1.57 -8.66
C ALA A 139 -27.51 -2.86 -8.78
N PHE A 140 -27.91 -3.80 -9.65
CA PHE A 140 -27.15 -5.01 -9.93
C PHE A 140 -25.81 -4.66 -10.61
N ASP A 141 -25.82 -3.77 -11.60
CA ASP A 141 -24.63 -3.37 -12.32
C ASP A 141 -23.60 -2.70 -11.36
N ALA A 142 -24.09 -1.84 -10.47
CA ALA A 142 -23.25 -1.23 -9.43
C ALA A 142 -22.73 -2.26 -8.41
N TYR A 143 -23.56 -3.21 -8.01
CA TYR A 143 -23.19 -4.30 -7.08
C TYR A 143 -22.08 -5.18 -7.67
N CYS A 144 -22.17 -5.57 -8.92
CA CYS A 144 -21.14 -6.37 -9.60
C CYS A 144 -19.77 -5.67 -9.54
N ARG A 145 -19.73 -4.39 -9.89
CA ARG A 145 -18.49 -3.59 -9.86
C ARG A 145 -17.94 -3.44 -8.45
N TYR A 146 -18.81 -3.12 -7.49
CA TYR A 146 -18.42 -2.95 -6.09
C TYR A 146 -17.84 -4.26 -5.51
N THR A 147 -18.52 -5.37 -5.72
CA THR A 147 -18.07 -6.67 -5.22
C THR A 147 -16.77 -7.11 -5.84
N TYR A 148 -16.61 -6.91 -7.15
CA TYR A 148 -15.36 -7.21 -7.83
C TYR A 148 -14.19 -6.38 -7.28
N MET A 149 -14.39 -5.07 -7.14
CA MET A 149 -13.37 -4.18 -6.60
C MET A 149 -12.99 -4.57 -5.17
N ASP A 150 -13.97 -4.90 -4.31
CA ASP A 150 -13.68 -5.36 -2.95
C ASP A 150 -12.82 -6.63 -2.96
N ASN A 151 -13.16 -7.63 -3.78
CA ASN A 151 -12.42 -8.89 -3.85
C ASN A 151 -11.01 -8.70 -4.45
N VAL A 152 -10.88 -7.94 -5.55
CA VAL A 152 -9.58 -7.65 -6.16
C VAL A 152 -8.67 -6.92 -5.17
N LEU A 153 -9.20 -5.92 -4.47
CA LEU A 153 -8.41 -5.18 -3.49
C LEU A 153 -8.04 -6.04 -2.27
N ARG A 154 -8.84 -7.04 -1.95
CA ARG A 154 -8.52 -7.99 -0.87
C ARG A 154 -7.38 -8.94 -1.22
N GLY A 155 -7.32 -9.45 -2.45
CA GLY A 155 -6.26 -10.36 -2.93
C GLY A 155 -5.01 -9.64 -3.44
N GLY A 156 -5.13 -8.34 -3.65
CA GLY A 156 -4.19 -7.52 -4.41
C GLY A 156 -4.56 -7.50 -5.90
N TYR A 157 -4.12 -6.45 -6.60
CA TYR A 157 -4.33 -6.32 -8.03
C TYR A 157 -3.20 -7.01 -8.80
N PRO A 158 -3.48 -8.05 -9.60
CA PRO A 158 -2.47 -8.72 -10.39
C PRO A 158 -2.04 -7.84 -11.56
N MET A 159 -0.76 -7.66 -11.71
CA MET A 159 -0.18 -6.94 -12.83
C MET A 159 0.99 -7.71 -13.43
N GLN A 160 1.19 -7.56 -14.72
CA GLN A 160 2.40 -8.05 -15.37
C GLN A 160 3.55 -7.10 -15.05
N LEU A 161 4.57 -7.61 -14.39
CA LEU A 161 5.78 -6.88 -14.05
C LEU A 161 6.95 -7.42 -14.88
N GLY A 162 7.41 -6.63 -15.82
CA GLY A 162 8.35 -7.13 -16.84
C GLY A 162 7.65 -8.02 -17.89
N ASN A 163 8.38 -8.96 -18.49
CA ASN A 163 7.86 -9.81 -19.54
C ASN A 163 7.29 -11.15 -19.03
N ASN A 164 7.77 -11.62 -17.86
CA ASN A 164 7.53 -12.98 -17.40
C ASN A 164 7.11 -13.09 -15.93
N LYS A 165 6.88 -11.96 -15.26
CA LYS A 165 6.54 -11.94 -13.85
C LYS A 165 5.13 -11.44 -13.64
N ILE A 166 4.44 -12.04 -12.69
CA ILE A 166 3.15 -11.57 -12.18
C ILE A 166 3.39 -11.06 -10.76
N PHE A 167 3.01 -9.82 -10.52
CA PHE A 167 3.14 -9.19 -9.21
C PHE A 167 1.77 -8.70 -8.73
N TYR A 168 1.50 -8.84 -7.45
CA TYR A 168 0.27 -8.35 -6.84
C TYR A 168 0.52 -7.06 -6.08
N VAL A 169 -0.12 -5.98 -6.51
CA VAL A 169 -0.07 -4.69 -5.82
C VAL A 169 -1.17 -4.65 -4.76
N TYR A 170 -0.82 -4.35 -3.53
CA TYR A 170 -1.77 -4.23 -2.43
C TYR A 170 -2.18 -2.77 -2.23
N SER A 171 -3.48 -2.55 -2.08
CA SER A 171 -4.05 -1.25 -1.67
C SER A 171 -4.42 -1.22 -0.19
N ARG A 172 -4.41 -2.36 0.49
CA ARG A 172 -4.78 -2.53 1.89
C ARG A 172 -4.03 -3.70 2.53
N LYS A 173 -4.01 -3.74 3.85
CA LYS A 173 -3.50 -4.88 4.60
C LYS A 173 -4.44 -6.08 4.44
N HIS A 174 -3.87 -7.28 4.42
CA HIS A 174 -4.60 -8.53 4.26
C HIS A 174 -4.59 -9.33 5.55
N GLY A 175 -5.78 -9.60 6.08
CA GLY A 175 -5.98 -10.45 7.22
C GLY A 175 -7.01 -9.92 8.20
N ASP A 176 -7.26 -10.71 9.23
CA ASP A 176 -8.17 -10.39 10.31
C ASP A 176 -7.51 -9.40 11.28
N LEU A 177 -7.95 -8.15 11.23
CA LEU A 177 -7.42 -7.07 12.07
C LEU A 177 -7.90 -7.13 13.53
N GLU A 178 -8.86 -8.00 13.84
CA GLU A 178 -9.40 -8.16 15.19
C GLU A 178 -8.47 -8.99 16.10
N ARG A 179 -7.44 -9.65 15.52
CA ARG A 179 -6.55 -10.52 16.26
C ARG A 179 -5.17 -9.89 16.43
N ASP A 180 -4.77 -9.66 17.66
CA ASP A 180 -3.52 -9.00 18.04
C ASP A 180 -2.25 -9.71 17.52
N TYR A 181 -2.31 -11.03 17.28
CA TYR A 181 -1.18 -11.77 16.74
C TYR A 181 -1.00 -11.62 15.22
N ASN A 182 -1.93 -11.01 14.54
CA ASN A 182 -1.84 -10.72 13.12
C ASN A 182 -1.10 -9.40 12.89
N TYR A 183 0.20 -9.49 12.70
CA TYR A 183 0.97 -8.33 12.28
C TYR A 183 0.96 -8.22 10.75
N PHE A 184 0.20 -7.26 10.24
CA PHE A 184 0.13 -6.98 8.81
C PHE A 184 0.79 -5.66 8.49
N SER A 185 1.70 -5.68 7.51
CA SER A 185 2.35 -4.48 7.00
C SER A 185 2.07 -4.30 5.52
N MET A 186 2.03 -3.05 5.11
CA MET A 186 2.01 -2.66 3.70
C MET A 186 3.09 -1.61 3.51
N LEU A 187 3.95 -1.82 2.51
CA LEU A 187 5.07 -0.93 2.26
C LEU A 187 4.58 0.36 1.58
N PRO A 188 4.98 1.53 2.09
CA PRO A 188 4.63 2.82 1.49
C PRO A 188 5.57 3.13 0.31
N GLU A 189 5.48 2.35 -0.74
CA GLU A 189 6.33 2.46 -1.92
C GLU A 189 5.54 2.14 -3.19
N PHE A 190 6.08 2.47 -4.37
CA PHE A 190 5.56 1.99 -5.64
C PHE A 190 5.60 0.46 -5.65
N TYR A 191 4.66 -0.16 -6.36
CA TYR A 191 4.46 -1.62 -6.29
C TYR A 191 4.27 -2.10 -4.84
N SER A 192 3.40 -1.38 -4.11
CA SER A 192 3.15 -1.65 -2.71
C SER A 192 2.66 -3.08 -2.49
N GLN A 193 3.28 -3.75 -1.55
CA GLN A 193 2.90 -5.07 -1.07
C GLN A 193 3.30 -5.18 0.40
N GLY A 194 2.95 -6.26 1.04
CA GLY A 194 3.32 -6.56 2.42
C GLY A 194 3.08 -8.03 2.71
N ASN A 195 3.11 -8.40 3.98
CA ASN A 195 2.69 -9.70 4.42
C ASN A 195 1.15 -9.77 4.50
N GLY A 196 0.62 -10.97 4.51
CA GLY A 196 -0.80 -11.23 4.69
C GLY A 196 -1.07 -12.57 5.33
N ASN A 197 -2.30 -12.81 5.76
CA ASN A 197 -2.72 -14.13 6.22
C ASN A 197 -2.82 -15.07 5.02
N PHE A 198 -2.22 -16.26 5.12
CA PHE A 198 -2.21 -17.26 4.04
C PHE A 198 -3.63 -17.57 3.55
N ARG A 199 -4.56 -17.81 4.48
CA ARG A 199 -5.95 -18.11 4.17
C ARG A 199 -6.62 -16.98 3.40
N ASP A 200 -6.53 -15.76 3.92
CA ASP A 200 -7.27 -14.62 3.36
C ASP A 200 -6.74 -14.21 1.99
N VAL A 201 -5.42 -14.22 1.80
CA VAL A 201 -4.81 -13.93 0.50
C VAL A 201 -5.18 -15.01 -0.52
N ASN A 202 -5.06 -16.30 -0.16
CA ASN A 202 -5.42 -17.41 -1.02
C ASN A 202 -6.91 -17.38 -1.40
N GLN A 203 -7.78 -17.26 -0.41
CA GLN A 203 -9.23 -17.17 -0.62
C GLN A 203 -9.63 -16.07 -1.59
N ASN A 204 -8.97 -14.92 -1.50
CA ASN A 204 -9.29 -13.78 -2.35
C ASN A 204 -8.71 -13.91 -3.76
N ARG A 205 -7.60 -14.65 -3.95
CA ARG A 205 -6.95 -14.85 -5.26
C ARG A 205 -7.44 -16.06 -6.04
N ARG A 206 -8.20 -16.96 -5.43
CA ARG A 206 -8.59 -18.23 -6.05
C ARG A 206 -9.32 -18.06 -7.37
N CYS A 207 -10.13 -17.01 -7.52
CA CYS A 207 -10.91 -16.73 -8.72
C CYS A 207 -10.21 -15.80 -9.73
N ASP A 208 -8.97 -15.37 -9.48
CA ASP A 208 -8.30 -14.37 -10.33
C ASP A 208 -8.16 -14.80 -11.78
N THR A 209 -7.98 -16.10 -12.04
CA THR A 209 -7.87 -16.63 -13.40
C THR A 209 -9.11 -16.40 -14.26
N PHE A 210 -10.30 -16.27 -13.67
CA PHE A 210 -11.53 -15.95 -14.42
C PHE A 210 -11.50 -14.51 -14.96
N PHE A 211 -10.90 -13.58 -14.23
CA PHE A 211 -10.92 -12.15 -14.55
C PHE A 211 -9.59 -11.68 -15.16
N ALA A 212 -8.49 -12.36 -14.82
CA ALA A 212 -7.15 -12.08 -15.27
C ALA A 212 -6.45 -13.38 -15.72
N PRO A 213 -6.85 -13.98 -16.89
CA PRO A 213 -6.30 -15.26 -17.34
C PRO A 213 -4.78 -15.28 -17.47
N PHE A 214 -4.13 -14.12 -17.66
CA PHE A 214 -2.69 -14.00 -17.70
C PHE A 214 -1.98 -14.39 -16.41
N VAL A 215 -2.70 -14.43 -15.27
CA VAL A 215 -2.18 -14.93 -13.98
C VAL A 215 -1.75 -16.40 -14.10
N GLY A 216 -2.48 -17.19 -14.92
CA GLY A 216 -2.14 -18.56 -15.17
C GLY A 216 -1.96 -19.39 -13.89
N ARG A 217 -0.82 -20.06 -13.78
CA ARG A 217 -0.49 -20.93 -12.61
C ARG A 217 0.15 -20.18 -11.44
N LYS A 218 0.30 -18.86 -11.50
CA LYS A 218 1.07 -18.10 -10.51
C LYS A 218 0.63 -18.38 -9.07
N ASN A 219 -0.68 -18.31 -8.80
CA ASN A 219 -1.20 -18.52 -7.45
C ASN A 219 -1.05 -19.98 -7.00
N ILE A 220 -1.26 -20.96 -7.89
CA ILE A 220 -1.00 -22.38 -7.57
C ILE A 220 0.47 -22.55 -7.17
N GLN A 221 1.39 -22.07 -7.99
CA GLN A 221 2.83 -22.21 -7.72
C GLN A 221 3.23 -21.52 -6.42
N GLU A 222 2.72 -20.32 -6.14
CA GLU A 222 3.03 -19.56 -4.94
C GLU A 222 2.55 -20.29 -3.68
N PHE A 223 1.26 -20.61 -3.59
CA PHE A 223 0.67 -21.19 -2.39
C PHE A 223 1.12 -22.63 -2.14
N TYR A 224 1.23 -23.46 -3.19
CA TYR A 224 1.69 -24.84 -3.03
C TYR A 224 3.18 -24.95 -2.72
N SER A 225 4.01 -24.01 -3.19
CA SER A 225 5.44 -24.01 -2.83
C SER A 225 5.71 -23.74 -1.36
N LEU A 226 4.72 -23.20 -0.63
CA LEU A 226 4.80 -22.93 0.79
C LEU A 226 4.36 -24.09 1.69
N ILE A 227 3.77 -25.14 1.11
CA ILE A 227 3.35 -26.32 1.87
C ILE A 227 4.58 -27.16 2.24
N GLN A 228 4.73 -27.48 3.52
CA GLN A 228 5.82 -28.34 4.01
C GLN A 228 5.61 -29.80 3.63
N LEU A 229 6.67 -30.60 3.69
CA LEU A 229 6.60 -32.02 3.38
C LEU A 229 5.67 -32.85 4.28
N ASP A 230 5.43 -32.36 5.49
CA ASP A 230 4.48 -32.96 6.44
C ASP A 230 3.04 -32.49 6.22
N GLY A 231 2.80 -31.63 5.21
CA GLY A 231 1.49 -31.09 4.85
C GLY A 231 1.10 -29.80 5.58
N TYR A 232 1.95 -29.25 6.44
CA TYR A 232 1.63 -28.00 7.11
C TYR A 232 1.64 -26.81 6.14
N ASN A 233 0.60 -26.01 6.19
CA ASN A 233 0.50 -24.72 5.51
C ASN A 233 1.03 -23.60 6.43
N PRO A 234 1.64 -22.53 5.89
CA PRO A 234 1.98 -21.38 6.70
C PRO A 234 0.73 -20.64 7.20
N LEU A 235 0.86 -19.90 8.28
CA LEU A 235 -0.17 -18.99 8.75
C LEU A 235 -0.14 -17.65 8.01
N GLY A 236 1.02 -17.20 7.58
CA GLY A 236 1.20 -15.97 6.82
C GLY A 236 2.01 -16.16 5.55
N VAL A 237 1.75 -15.29 4.58
CA VAL A 237 2.55 -15.13 3.36
C VAL A 237 3.32 -13.83 3.51
N GLU A 238 4.64 -13.89 3.33
CA GLU A 238 5.49 -12.71 3.36
C GLU A 238 5.43 -11.95 2.03
N LYS A 239 5.86 -10.68 2.05
CA LYS A 239 6.01 -9.90 0.82
C LYS A 239 6.92 -10.62 -0.16
N LEU A 240 6.56 -10.58 -1.44
CA LEU A 240 7.39 -11.12 -2.51
C LEU A 240 8.65 -10.28 -2.67
N THR A 241 9.80 -10.93 -2.68
CA THR A 241 11.08 -10.29 -2.94
C THR A 241 11.79 -10.94 -4.12
N TYR A 242 12.75 -10.22 -4.68
CA TYR A 242 13.52 -10.62 -5.83
C TYR A 242 15.01 -10.58 -5.51
N ARG A 243 15.81 -11.40 -6.17
CA ARG A 243 17.26 -11.40 -6.02
C ARG A 243 17.92 -11.83 -7.33
N LEU A 244 19.00 -11.16 -7.70
CA LEU A 244 19.88 -11.63 -8.77
C LEU A 244 21.05 -12.46 -8.21
N SER A 245 21.42 -13.53 -8.89
CA SER A 245 22.74 -14.13 -8.63
C SER A 245 23.85 -13.16 -9.02
N LYS A 246 25.00 -13.23 -8.35
CA LYS A 246 26.14 -12.37 -8.62
C LYS A 246 26.60 -12.42 -10.09
N GLU A 247 26.52 -13.59 -10.70
CA GLU A 247 26.91 -13.80 -12.11
C GLU A 247 25.94 -13.12 -13.06
N ARG A 248 24.61 -13.32 -12.85
CA ARG A 248 23.58 -12.67 -13.65
C ARG A 248 23.62 -11.16 -13.51
N ALA A 249 23.80 -10.66 -12.29
CA ALA A 249 23.89 -9.23 -12.03
C ALA A 249 25.09 -8.58 -12.74
N LYS A 250 26.28 -9.20 -12.69
CA LYS A 250 27.46 -8.72 -13.41
C LYS A 250 27.23 -8.65 -14.91
N LYS A 251 26.63 -9.71 -15.49
CA LYS A 251 26.33 -9.77 -16.94
C LYS A 251 25.32 -8.72 -17.34
N LEU A 252 24.25 -8.58 -16.56
CA LEU A 252 23.14 -7.67 -16.86
C LEU A 252 23.57 -6.19 -16.81
N LEU A 253 24.45 -5.85 -15.87
CA LEU A 253 24.90 -4.49 -15.60
C LEU A 253 26.25 -4.16 -16.27
N ALA A 254 26.73 -4.99 -17.22
CA ALA A 254 28.03 -4.83 -17.85
C ALA A 254 28.20 -3.47 -18.53
N ASP A 255 27.15 -2.97 -19.18
CA ASP A 255 27.14 -1.71 -19.94
C ASP A 255 26.86 -0.47 -19.06
N VAL A 256 26.61 -0.66 -17.77
CA VAL A 256 26.38 0.44 -16.80
C VAL A 256 27.73 1.00 -16.34
N LYS A 257 27.83 2.33 -16.18
CA LYS A 257 29.01 3.01 -15.66
C LYS A 257 29.48 2.40 -14.31
N GLU A 258 30.78 2.31 -14.10
CA GLU A 258 31.39 1.56 -12.99
C GLU A 258 30.81 1.90 -11.60
N GLU A 259 30.68 3.19 -11.29
CA GLU A 259 30.16 3.64 -10.00
C GLU A 259 28.69 3.20 -9.80
N GLN A 260 27.85 3.45 -10.79
CA GLN A 260 26.44 3.07 -10.82
C GLN A 260 26.29 1.55 -10.76
N ARG A 261 27.10 0.84 -11.54
CA ARG A 261 27.13 -0.63 -11.56
C ARG A 261 27.45 -1.21 -10.21
N ARG A 262 28.43 -0.68 -9.49
CA ARG A 262 28.80 -1.15 -8.15
C ARG A 262 27.63 -1.01 -7.17
N ALA A 263 26.96 0.15 -7.17
CA ALA A 263 25.82 0.40 -6.30
C ALA A 263 24.64 -0.56 -6.60
N LEU A 264 24.34 -0.81 -7.87
CA LEU A 264 23.29 -1.74 -8.28
C LEU A 264 23.65 -3.20 -8.03
N LEU A 265 24.91 -3.60 -8.20
CA LEU A 265 25.36 -4.97 -7.89
C LEU A 265 25.21 -5.27 -6.39
N ASP A 266 25.63 -4.36 -5.51
CA ASP A 266 25.48 -4.58 -4.05
C ASP A 266 24.00 -4.66 -3.66
N PHE A 267 23.13 -3.87 -4.29
CA PHE A 267 21.70 -3.86 -4.04
C PHE A 267 21.02 -5.11 -4.59
N ALA A 268 21.13 -5.40 -5.89
CA ALA A 268 20.34 -6.41 -6.58
C ALA A 268 20.73 -7.85 -6.24
N THR A 269 21.90 -8.06 -5.62
CA THR A 269 22.31 -9.39 -5.12
C THR A 269 21.81 -9.73 -3.72
N LYS A 270 21.12 -8.78 -3.07
CA LYS A 270 20.36 -8.98 -1.81
C LYS A 270 18.87 -9.04 -2.14
N PRO A 271 18.02 -9.58 -1.26
CA PRO A 271 16.57 -9.54 -1.45
C PRO A 271 16.06 -8.09 -1.55
N PHE A 272 15.29 -7.79 -2.59
CA PHE A 272 14.69 -6.46 -2.81
C PHE A 272 13.24 -6.56 -3.25
N THR A 273 12.46 -5.50 -3.02
CA THR A 273 11.12 -5.32 -3.58
C THR A 273 11.19 -4.50 -4.88
N PRO A 274 10.20 -4.60 -5.78
CA PRO A 274 10.16 -3.75 -6.96
C PRO A 274 10.19 -2.26 -6.63
N GLY A 275 9.50 -1.83 -5.56
CA GLY A 275 9.52 -0.44 -5.09
C GLY A 275 10.89 0.01 -4.60
N ALA A 276 11.59 -0.86 -3.85
CA ALA A 276 12.96 -0.59 -3.43
C ALA A 276 13.92 -0.48 -4.63
N LEU A 277 13.69 -1.27 -5.69
CA LEU A 277 14.43 -1.18 -6.94
C LEU A 277 14.16 0.16 -7.64
N CYS A 278 12.90 0.60 -7.72
CA CYS A 278 12.54 1.93 -8.26
C CYS A 278 13.30 3.05 -7.53
N ARG A 279 13.29 3.04 -6.21
CA ARG A 279 14.04 4.03 -5.42
C ARG A 279 15.53 3.97 -5.72
N LYS A 280 16.09 2.75 -5.79
CA LYS A 280 17.51 2.57 -6.09
C LYS A 280 17.90 3.09 -7.46
N PHE A 281 17.02 2.91 -8.46
CA PHE A 281 17.22 3.47 -9.79
C PHE A 281 17.17 5.00 -9.76
N GLY A 282 16.22 5.61 -9.05
CA GLY A 282 16.17 7.06 -8.83
C GLY A 282 17.42 7.61 -8.16
N GLU A 283 17.94 6.94 -7.12
CA GLU A 283 19.20 7.33 -6.45
C GLU A 283 20.42 7.27 -7.38
N VAL A 284 20.50 6.25 -8.24
CA VAL A 284 21.66 5.97 -9.08
C VAL A 284 21.64 6.74 -10.39
N PHE A 285 20.47 6.93 -11.00
CA PHE A 285 20.31 7.49 -12.34
C PHE A 285 19.56 8.83 -12.37
N GLY A 286 18.93 9.24 -11.26
CA GLY A 286 18.05 10.40 -11.21
C GLY A 286 16.65 10.09 -11.76
N ASP A 287 15.88 11.13 -12.07
CA ASP A 287 14.46 11.01 -12.47
C ASP A 287 14.24 10.35 -13.84
N THR A 288 15.27 10.30 -14.68
CA THR A 288 15.22 9.75 -16.05
C THR A 288 16.03 8.46 -16.16
N TRP A 289 15.65 7.44 -15.41
CA TRP A 289 16.31 6.14 -15.49
C TRP A 289 15.74 5.26 -16.62
N ASP A 290 16.56 4.29 -17.07
CA ASP A 290 16.22 3.38 -18.15
C ASP A 290 15.22 2.30 -17.67
N GLU A 291 13.96 2.43 -18.07
CA GLU A 291 12.90 1.47 -17.77
C GLU A 291 13.19 0.08 -18.34
N THR A 292 13.87 -0.01 -19.47
CA THR A 292 14.27 -1.30 -20.07
C THR A 292 15.23 -2.04 -19.15
N LEU A 293 16.17 -1.34 -18.54
CA LEU A 293 17.11 -1.95 -17.58
C LEU A 293 16.37 -2.41 -16.32
N PHE A 294 15.41 -1.62 -15.83
CA PHE A 294 14.58 -2.01 -14.68
C PHE A 294 13.82 -3.30 -14.96
N ILE A 295 13.12 -3.39 -16.09
CA ILE A 295 12.40 -4.58 -16.51
C ILE A 295 13.33 -5.78 -16.63
N ARG A 296 14.51 -5.62 -17.23
CA ARG A 296 15.51 -6.70 -17.32
C ARG A 296 15.98 -7.18 -15.95
N VAL A 297 16.19 -6.28 -14.99
CA VAL A 297 16.56 -6.67 -13.62
C VAL A 297 15.46 -7.55 -13.01
N ILE A 298 14.20 -7.17 -13.14
CA ILE A 298 13.05 -7.95 -12.64
C ILE A 298 12.95 -9.31 -13.36
N ASP A 299 13.00 -9.33 -14.68
CA ASP A 299 12.83 -10.57 -15.46
C ASP A 299 13.90 -11.64 -15.14
N PHE A 300 15.13 -11.20 -14.93
CA PHE A 300 16.25 -12.12 -14.63
C PHE A 300 16.41 -12.42 -13.13
N ALA A 301 15.71 -11.71 -12.27
CA ALA A 301 15.74 -11.97 -10.83
C ALA A 301 14.94 -13.23 -10.47
N GLU A 302 15.43 -13.92 -9.47
CA GLU A 302 14.74 -15.04 -8.82
C GLU A 302 13.69 -14.51 -7.86
N GLU A 303 12.47 -15.04 -7.95
CA GLU A 303 11.41 -14.76 -7.00
C GLU A 303 11.64 -15.52 -5.69
N MET A 304 11.50 -14.84 -4.57
CA MET A 304 11.64 -15.41 -3.25
C MET A 304 10.28 -15.35 -2.55
N VAL A 305 9.57 -16.48 -2.57
CA VAL A 305 8.30 -16.66 -1.87
C VAL A 305 8.59 -17.23 -0.49
N ASN A 306 8.12 -16.58 0.56
CA ASN A 306 8.33 -17.00 1.93
C ASN A 306 7.00 -17.01 2.70
N GLY A 307 6.87 -17.96 3.63
CA GLY A 307 5.75 -18.05 4.54
C GLY A 307 6.20 -17.99 5.99
N SER A 308 5.33 -17.51 6.85
CA SER A 308 5.51 -17.54 8.30
C SER A 308 4.68 -18.69 8.89
N PHE A 309 5.36 -19.57 9.61
CA PHE A 309 4.74 -20.73 10.25
C PHE A 309 4.60 -20.46 11.75
N GLY A 310 3.42 -20.78 12.29
CA GLY A 310 3.14 -20.72 13.71
C GLY A 310 2.82 -22.11 14.27
N GLU A 311 2.27 -22.17 15.47
CA GLU A 311 1.78 -23.39 16.05
C GLU A 311 0.46 -23.83 15.38
N GLY A 312 0.43 -25.05 14.84
CA GLY A 312 -0.73 -25.63 14.18
C GLY A 312 -0.95 -25.16 12.74
N TYR A 313 -2.04 -25.63 12.16
CA TYR A 313 -2.50 -25.24 10.84
C TYR A 313 -4.02 -25.23 10.79
N TRP A 314 -4.57 -24.51 9.79
CA TRP A 314 -6.00 -24.43 9.56
C TRP A 314 -6.41 -25.37 8.42
N SER A 315 -7.31 -26.31 8.71
CA SER A 315 -7.74 -27.33 7.73
C SER A 315 -8.47 -26.73 6.52
N ASP A 316 -9.14 -25.58 6.68
CA ASP A 316 -9.83 -24.88 5.60
C ASP A 316 -8.86 -24.30 4.53
N HIS A 317 -7.56 -24.16 4.82
CA HIS A 317 -6.55 -23.81 3.81
C HIS A 317 -6.54 -24.80 2.63
N TRP A 318 -6.81 -26.06 2.89
CA TRP A 318 -6.87 -27.09 1.85
C TRP A 318 -8.04 -26.87 0.88
N THR A 319 -9.16 -26.35 1.35
CA THR A 319 -10.30 -25.97 0.48
C THR A 319 -9.87 -24.90 -0.51
N TYR A 320 -9.22 -23.83 -0.03
CA TYR A 320 -8.77 -22.74 -0.89
C TYR A 320 -7.65 -23.15 -1.84
N ASN A 321 -6.74 -24.01 -1.38
CA ASN A 321 -5.72 -24.60 -2.24
C ASN A 321 -6.34 -25.43 -3.38
N LEU A 322 -7.37 -26.22 -3.08
CA LEU A 322 -8.10 -26.99 -4.10
C LEU A 322 -8.85 -26.06 -5.07
N ASP A 323 -9.50 -25.03 -4.57
CA ASP A 323 -10.20 -24.04 -5.40
C ASP A 323 -9.25 -23.40 -6.43
N LEU A 324 -8.00 -23.08 -6.06
CA LEU A 324 -7.00 -22.57 -7.01
C LEU A 324 -6.80 -23.50 -8.21
N ILE A 325 -6.76 -24.81 -7.99
CA ILE A 325 -6.59 -25.81 -9.07
C ILE A 325 -7.88 -25.91 -9.89
N LEU A 326 -9.03 -26.04 -9.24
CA LEU A 326 -10.33 -26.20 -9.91
C LEU A 326 -10.68 -24.97 -10.74
N ASP A 327 -10.50 -23.78 -10.22
CA ASP A 327 -10.75 -22.53 -10.93
C ASP A 327 -9.77 -22.37 -12.12
N TYR A 328 -8.49 -22.72 -11.93
CA TYR A 328 -7.51 -22.75 -13.02
C TYR A 328 -7.92 -23.71 -14.13
N LEU A 329 -8.29 -24.95 -13.80
CA LEU A 329 -8.69 -25.96 -14.78
C LEU A 329 -10.03 -25.62 -15.46
N SER A 330 -10.88 -24.84 -14.79
CA SER A 330 -12.10 -24.34 -15.40
C SER A 330 -11.83 -23.35 -16.54
N VAL A 331 -10.73 -22.60 -16.47
CA VAL A 331 -10.27 -21.67 -17.51
C VAL A 331 -9.36 -22.36 -18.53
N PHE A 332 -8.53 -23.30 -18.11
CA PHE A 332 -7.52 -24.01 -18.91
C PHE A 332 -7.68 -25.54 -18.81
N PRO A 333 -8.81 -26.11 -19.28
CA PRO A 333 -9.10 -27.54 -19.13
C PRO A 333 -8.06 -28.45 -19.81
N GLU A 334 -7.35 -27.98 -20.84
CA GLU A 334 -6.30 -28.72 -21.53
C GLU A 334 -5.04 -28.95 -20.65
N GLN A 335 -4.95 -28.28 -19.51
CA GLN A 335 -3.81 -28.37 -18.58
C GLN A 335 -4.01 -29.44 -17.50
N GLU A 336 -5.10 -30.19 -17.51
CA GLU A 336 -5.40 -31.25 -16.53
C GLU A 336 -4.44 -32.46 -16.65
N LYS A 337 -3.69 -32.60 -17.75
CA LYS A 337 -2.83 -33.75 -18.08
C LYS A 337 -1.44 -33.66 -17.50
#